data_c93d49ec9346b634c565afa9f2d4542c
#
_entry.id   c93d49ec9346b634c565afa9f2d4542c
#
_cell.length_a   1.000
_cell.length_b   1.000
_cell.length_c   1.000
_cell.angle_alpha   90.00
_cell.angle_beta   90.00
_cell.angle_gamma   90.00
#
_symmetry.space_group_name_H-M   'P 1'
#
loop_
_entity.id
_entity.type
_entity.pdbx_description
1 polymer ?
#
loop_
_entity_poly.entity_id
_entity_poly.type
_entity_poly.pdbx_seq_one_letter_code
_entity_poly.pdbx_strand_id
1 'polypeptide(L)'
;LARTAALLAQDAECLEQMADAVYRQLARRQEAAVSLPVMQLTELHSAVRLRVLRRAYFELGGEELSFERSQAIDALLLRRSGGKLIQLPQGINVVYKNKQLIFVKII
;
A
#
# COMPACT_ATOMS: atom_id res chain seq x y z
N LEU A 1 5.58 -27.10 -17.48
CA LEU A 1 6.75 -26.23 -17.60
C LEU A 1 7.06 -25.55 -16.29
N ALA A 2 8.22 -25.84 -15.76
CA ALA A 2 8.69 -25.18 -14.56
C ALA A 2 9.20 -23.78 -14.91
N ARG A 3 8.75 -22.78 -14.15
CA ARG A 3 9.32 -21.44 -14.26
C ARG A 3 10.68 -21.40 -13.61
N THR A 4 11.61 -20.75 -14.26
CA THR A 4 12.93 -20.54 -13.67
C THR A 4 12.87 -19.40 -12.66
N ALA A 5 13.83 -19.38 -11.74
CA ALA A 5 13.94 -18.27 -10.77
C ALA A 5 14.09 -16.93 -11.47
N ALA A 6 14.79 -16.90 -12.61
CA ALA A 6 14.96 -15.67 -13.40
C ALA A 6 13.63 -15.13 -13.92
N LEU A 7 12.73 -16.00 -14.40
CA LEU A 7 11.41 -15.58 -14.88
C LEU A 7 10.53 -15.05 -13.73
N LEU A 8 10.59 -15.71 -12.58
CA LEU A 8 9.85 -15.25 -11.40
C LEU A 8 10.34 -13.88 -10.93
N ALA A 9 11.64 -13.66 -10.97
CA ALA A 9 12.23 -12.37 -10.61
C ALA A 9 11.80 -11.28 -11.58
N GLN A 10 11.71 -11.56 -12.88
CA GLN A 10 11.23 -10.62 -13.88
C GLN A 10 9.76 -10.27 -13.66
N ASP A 11 8.93 -11.25 -13.33
CA ASP A 11 7.52 -11.01 -13.03
C ASP A 11 7.37 -10.09 -11.81
N ALA A 12 8.14 -10.32 -10.76
CA ALA A 12 8.11 -9.49 -9.57
C ALA A 12 8.59 -8.07 -9.87
N GLU A 13 9.64 -7.92 -10.65
CA GLU A 13 10.16 -6.63 -11.05
C GLU A 13 9.13 -5.85 -11.87
N CYS A 14 8.44 -6.51 -12.78
CA CYS A 14 7.38 -5.90 -13.57
C CYS A 14 6.26 -5.36 -12.66
N LEU A 15 5.82 -6.15 -11.69
CA LEU A 15 4.79 -5.75 -10.74
C LEU A 15 5.24 -4.57 -9.87
N GLU A 16 6.51 -4.56 -9.45
CA GLU A 16 7.06 -3.44 -8.68
C GLU A 16 7.11 -2.16 -9.51
N GLN A 17 7.47 -2.25 -10.77
CA GLN A 17 7.48 -1.08 -11.66
C GLN A 17 6.07 -0.55 -11.89
N MET A 18 5.10 -1.43 -12.10
CA MET A 18 3.70 -1.05 -12.23
C MET A 18 3.20 -0.35 -10.98
N ALA A 19 3.51 -0.92 -9.82
CA ALA A 19 3.10 -0.35 -8.54
C ALA A 19 3.73 1.02 -8.30
N ASP A 20 5.01 1.18 -8.65
CA ASP A 20 5.70 2.45 -8.50
C ASP A 20 5.06 3.53 -9.36
N ALA A 21 4.72 3.22 -10.61
CA ALA A 21 4.06 4.15 -11.51
C ALA A 21 2.69 4.57 -10.98
N VAL A 22 1.91 3.61 -10.51
CA VAL A 22 0.60 3.87 -9.93
C VAL A 22 0.73 4.71 -8.66
N TYR A 23 1.67 4.37 -7.79
CA TYR A 23 1.91 5.10 -6.57
C TYR A 23 2.20 6.58 -6.86
N ARG A 24 3.11 6.85 -7.80
CA ARG A 24 3.46 8.22 -8.17
C ARG A 24 2.25 9.01 -8.69
N GLN A 25 1.36 8.32 -9.37
CA GLN A 25 0.16 8.94 -9.93
C GLN A 25 -0.89 9.23 -8.86
N LEU A 26 -1.09 8.31 -7.92
CA LEU A 26 -2.20 8.37 -6.97
C LEU A 26 -1.82 8.99 -5.63
N ALA A 27 -0.59 8.81 -5.17
CA ALA A 27 -0.21 9.23 -3.82
C ALA A 27 -0.09 10.74 -3.69
N ARG A 28 -0.61 11.25 -2.58
CA ARG A 28 -0.43 12.66 -2.19
C ARG A 28 0.38 12.68 -0.91
N ARG A 29 1.58 13.21 -1.01
CA ARG A 29 2.50 13.28 0.12
C ARG A 29 2.35 14.60 0.86
N GLN A 30 2.21 14.53 2.17
CA GLN A 30 2.34 15.66 3.08
C GLN A 30 3.44 15.33 4.07
N GLU A 31 3.81 16.26 4.96
CA GLU A 31 4.98 16.10 5.82
C GLU A 31 5.11 14.73 6.47
N ALA A 32 4.09 14.29 7.18
CA ALA A 32 4.11 13.03 7.92
C ALA A 32 3.00 12.09 7.46
N ALA A 33 2.48 12.28 6.27
CA ALA A 33 1.35 11.50 5.80
C ALA A 33 1.41 11.23 4.29
N VAL A 34 0.84 10.10 3.89
CA VAL A 34 0.58 9.76 2.50
C VAL A 34 -0.88 9.39 2.38
N SER A 35 -1.61 10.01 1.47
CA SER A 35 -3.00 9.65 1.21
C SER A 35 -3.14 9.06 -0.18
N LEU A 36 -4.01 8.07 -0.29
CA LEU A 36 -4.28 7.34 -1.53
C LEU A 36 -5.80 7.28 -1.73
N PRO A 37 -6.28 7.57 -2.95
CA PRO A 37 -7.74 7.54 -3.22
C PRO A 37 -8.23 6.10 -3.26
N VAL A 38 -9.24 5.80 -2.45
CA VAL A 38 -9.75 4.43 -2.28
C VAL A 38 -10.34 3.87 -3.57
N MET A 39 -11.12 4.67 -4.30
CA MET A 39 -11.77 4.17 -5.51
C MET A 39 -10.75 3.65 -6.54
N GLN A 40 -9.70 4.42 -6.77
CA GLN A 40 -8.65 4.02 -7.72
C GLN A 40 -7.89 2.79 -7.21
N LEU A 41 -7.67 2.70 -5.89
CA LEU A 41 -6.99 1.53 -5.32
C LEU A 41 -7.82 0.25 -5.53
N THR A 42 -9.14 0.33 -5.38
CA THR A 42 -9.99 -0.86 -5.52
C THR A 42 -10.06 -1.38 -6.96
N GLU A 43 -9.73 -0.54 -7.93
CA GLU A 43 -9.69 -0.94 -9.34
C GLU A 43 -8.41 -1.68 -9.72
N LEU A 44 -7.39 -1.62 -8.87
CA LEU A 44 -6.12 -2.27 -9.15
C LEU A 44 -6.20 -3.78 -8.89
N HIS A 45 -5.43 -4.54 -9.67
CA HIS A 45 -5.20 -5.94 -9.35
C HIS A 45 -4.56 -6.03 -7.95
N SER A 46 -4.94 -7.02 -7.16
CA SER A 46 -4.46 -7.16 -5.78
C SER A 46 -2.93 -7.18 -5.67
N ALA A 47 -2.24 -7.81 -6.62
CA ALA A 47 -0.79 -7.87 -6.62
C ALA A 47 -0.16 -6.47 -6.73
N VAL A 48 -0.75 -5.59 -7.54
CA VAL A 48 -0.29 -4.20 -7.67
C VAL A 48 -0.72 -3.39 -6.46
N ARG A 49 -1.97 -3.54 -6.04
CA ARG A 49 -2.51 -2.79 -4.90
C ARG A 49 -1.70 -3.01 -3.62
N LEU A 50 -1.39 -4.27 -3.29
CA LEU A 50 -0.60 -4.57 -2.09
C LEU A 50 0.78 -3.93 -2.14
N ARG A 51 1.39 -3.88 -3.32
CA ARG A 51 2.69 -3.24 -3.50
C ARG A 51 2.61 -1.72 -3.34
N VAL A 52 1.52 -1.11 -3.80
CA VAL A 52 1.28 0.32 -3.60
C VAL A 52 1.14 0.63 -2.11
N LEU A 53 0.42 -0.20 -1.37
CA LEU A 53 0.28 -0.03 0.08
C LEU A 53 1.63 -0.13 0.79
N ARG A 54 2.46 -1.09 0.42
CA ARG A 54 3.81 -1.24 0.99
C ARG A 54 4.68 -0.04 0.66
N ARG A 55 4.53 0.53 -0.52
CA ARG A 55 5.27 1.72 -0.92
C ARG A 55 4.91 2.93 -0.04
N ALA A 56 3.64 3.11 0.27
CA ALA A 56 3.19 4.19 1.15
C ALA A 56 3.81 4.06 2.55
N TYR A 57 3.85 2.84 3.07
CA TYR A 57 4.49 2.56 4.35
C TYR A 57 5.99 2.90 4.32
N PHE A 58 6.67 2.46 3.27
CA PHE A 58 8.10 2.71 3.08
C PHE A 58 8.40 4.21 2.99
N GLU A 59 7.58 4.98 2.30
CA GLU A 59 7.78 6.42 2.13
C GLU A 59 7.79 7.17 3.47
N LEU A 60 7.12 6.65 4.47
CA LEU A 60 7.08 7.26 5.79
C LEU A 60 8.16 6.71 6.74
N GLY A 61 9.12 5.98 6.20
CA GLY A 61 10.21 5.43 6.99
C GLY A 61 9.94 4.04 7.53
N GLY A 62 8.85 3.40 7.11
CA GLY A 62 8.59 2.01 7.43
C GLY A 62 9.58 1.11 6.71
N GLU A 63 9.88 -0.02 7.33
CA GLU A 63 10.76 -1.00 6.71
C GLU A 63 9.93 -1.99 5.90
N GLU A 64 10.02 -3.26 6.21
CA GLU A 64 9.26 -4.28 5.50
C GLU A 64 7.88 -4.45 6.13
N LEU A 65 6.85 -4.36 5.31
CA LEU A 65 5.49 -4.61 5.75
C LEU A 65 5.15 -6.06 5.48
N SER A 66 4.79 -6.82 6.52
CA SER A 66 4.46 -8.24 6.36
C SER A 66 3.23 -8.43 5.46
N PHE A 67 3.14 -9.60 4.87
CA PHE A 67 1.98 -9.95 4.05
C PHE A 67 0.68 -9.86 4.86
N GLU A 68 0.70 -10.34 6.09
CA GLU A 68 -0.46 -10.29 6.98
C GLU A 68 -0.92 -8.87 7.25
N ARG A 69 0.00 -7.96 7.52
CA ARG A 69 -0.33 -6.55 7.73
C ARG A 69 -0.81 -5.88 6.45
N SER A 70 -0.21 -6.20 5.32
CA SER A 70 -0.67 -5.71 4.03
C SER A 70 -2.11 -6.15 3.76
N GLN A 71 -2.44 -7.40 4.07
CA GLN A 71 -3.80 -7.91 3.92
C GLN A 71 -4.77 -7.24 4.87
N ALA A 72 -4.36 -6.93 6.09
CA ALA A 72 -5.21 -6.23 7.05
C ALA A 72 -5.58 -4.83 6.54
N ILE A 73 -4.62 -4.13 5.96
CA ILE A 73 -4.86 -2.82 5.36
C ILE A 73 -5.79 -2.97 4.15
N ASP A 74 -5.56 -3.98 3.33
CA ASP A 74 -6.38 -4.26 2.16
C ASP A 74 -7.84 -4.55 2.56
N ALA A 75 -8.03 -5.30 3.64
CA ALA A 75 -9.36 -5.58 4.16
C ALA A 75 -10.07 -4.29 4.65
N LEU A 76 -9.34 -3.40 5.30
CA LEU A 76 -9.87 -2.11 5.72
C LEU A 76 -10.32 -1.30 4.49
N LEU A 77 -9.49 -1.26 3.48
CA LEU A 77 -9.74 -0.58 2.21
C LEU A 77 -10.98 -1.13 1.51
N LEU A 78 -11.05 -2.45 1.35
CA LEU A 78 -12.14 -3.10 0.61
C LEU A 78 -13.47 -3.05 1.34
N ARG A 79 -13.45 -3.07 2.67
CA ARG A 79 -14.65 -2.95 3.48
C ARG A 79 -15.14 -1.51 3.61
N ARG A 80 -14.30 -0.57 3.24
CA ARG A 80 -14.60 0.87 3.36
C ARG A 80 -15.05 1.22 4.77
N SER A 81 -14.33 0.68 5.77
CA SER A 81 -14.66 0.85 7.19
C SER A 81 -14.15 2.18 7.70
N GLY A 82 -14.90 3.25 7.43
CA GLY A 82 -14.53 4.58 7.89
C GLY A 82 -14.40 4.65 9.40
N GLY A 83 -13.41 5.39 9.87
CA GLY A 83 -13.15 5.60 11.28
C GLY A 83 -12.33 4.52 11.95
N LYS A 84 -12.01 3.43 11.27
CA LYS A 84 -11.14 2.40 11.82
C LYS A 84 -9.68 2.75 11.59
N LEU A 85 -8.83 2.33 12.53
CA LEU A 85 -7.42 2.64 12.53
C LEU A 85 -6.63 1.34 12.68
N ILE A 86 -5.57 1.21 11.86
CA ILE A 86 -4.62 0.12 12.00
C ILE A 86 -3.29 0.72 12.43
N GLN A 87 -2.74 0.19 13.52
CA GLN A 87 -1.42 0.60 14.00
C GLN A 87 -0.37 -0.33 13.41
N LEU A 88 0.60 0.26 12.73
CA LEU A 88 1.73 -0.47 12.16
C LEU A 88 2.98 -0.21 12.98
N PRO A 89 4.02 -1.05 12.81
CA PRO A 89 5.31 -0.78 13.44
C PRO A 89 5.88 0.59 13.02
N GLN A 90 6.81 1.10 13.82
CA GLN A 90 7.55 2.34 13.54
C GLN A 90 6.68 3.59 13.60
N GLY A 91 5.61 3.54 14.38
CA GLY A 91 4.78 4.71 14.62
C GLY A 91 3.96 5.16 13.43
N ILE A 92 3.62 4.26 12.54
CA ILE A 92 2.82 4.57 11.35
C ILE A 92 1.43 3.99 11.52
N ASN A 93 0.40 4.83 11.40
CA ASN A 93 -0.99 4.41 11.47
C ASN A 93 -1.64 4.51 10.10
N VAL A 94 -2.65 3.68 9.87
CA VAL A 94 -3.44 3.71 8.64
C VAL A 94 -4.89 3.94 9.00
N VAL A 95 -5.50 4.92 8.35
CA VAL A 95 -6.90 5.32 8.59
C VAL A 95 -7.63 5.41 7.26
N TYR A 96 -8.88 4.95 7.25
CA TYR A 96 -9.81 5.19 6.15
C TYR A 96 -10.68 6.39 6.50
N LYS A 97 -10.58 7.45 5.72
CA LYS A 97 -11.33 8.68 5.99
C LYS A 97 -11.58 9.46 4.70
N ASN A 98 -12.80 9.91 4.50
CA ASN A 98 -13.17 10.75 3.34
C ASN A 98 -12.76 10.14 2.00
N LYS A 99 -13.03 8.85 1.82
CA LYS A 99 -12.70 8.11 0.60
C LYS A 99 -11.20 8.07 0.29
N GLN A 100 -10.38 8.29 1.32
CA GLN A 100 -8.93 8.22 1.25
C GLN A 100 -8.43 7.19 2.23
N LEU A 101 -7.37 6.48 1.84
CA LEU A 101 -6.59 5.66 2.75
C LEU A 101 -5.37 6.49 3.13
N ILE A 102 -5.20 6.76 4.41
CA ILE A 102 -4.18 7.69 4.88
C ILE A 102 -3.20 6.97 5.78
N PHE A 103 -1.93 6.99 5.39
CA PHE A 103 -0.83 6.53 6.23
C PHE A 103 -0.24 7.75 6.93
N VAL A 104 -0.15 7.70 8.25
CA VAL A 104 0.33 8.83 9.04
C VAL A 104 1.43 8.37 9.98
N LYS A 105 2.56 9.06 9.94
CA LYS A 105 3.62 8.84 10.90
C LYS A 105 3.39 9.74 12.12
N ILE A 106 3.25 9.13 13.29
CA ILE A 106 2.90 9.85 14.52
C ILE A 106 4.08 10.03 15.48
N ILE A 107 5.25 9.51 15.13
CA ILE A 107 6.44 9.67 15.96
C ILE A 107 7.59 10.27 15.17
#